data_30109a9a7a480cf84657184ecbb27e93
#
_entry.id   30109a9a7a480cf84657184ecbb27e93
#
_cell.length_a   1.000
_cell.length_b   1.000
_cell.length_c   1.000
_cell.angle_alpha   90.00
_cell.angle_beta   90.00
_cell.angle_gamma   90.00
#
_symmetry.space_group_name_H-M   'P 1'
#
loop_
_entity.id
_entity.type
_entity.pdbx_description
1 polymer ?
#
loop_
_entity_poly.entity_id
_entity_poly.type
_entity_poly.pdbx_seq_one_letter_code
_entity_poly.pdbx_strand_id
1 'polypeptide(L)'
;MLKLESFPVGPLGCNCSLLWDPATGRGVVVDPGGDGAKIRRRVEALGFTVTALLHTHAHFDHVGATKELQDLWQCPAHLHGDDGFLIEALAQQTGAFGMPAIPQPDMAPLNAGDRHLDLTTLHTPGHTPGSCCFHGAFEKGQVVLAGDTLFRGGVGRTDLWGGSWELLEQSIRRELYTLDDATLVIPGHGPATVLGEEAAGNPFVRR
;
A
#
# COMPACT_ATOMS: atom_id res chain seq x y z
N MET A 1 3.00 -17.12 -12.23
CA MET A 1 3.76 -16.15 -11.40
C MET A 1 3.17 -14.77 -11.60
N LEU A 2 3.02 -14.01 -10.52
CA LEU A 2 2.45 -12.67 -10.54
C LEU A 2 3.31 -11.70 -11.35
N LYS A 3 2.64 -10.79 -12.05
CA LYS A 3 3.22 -9.60 -12.65
C LYS A 3 2.89 -8.38 -11.82
N LEU A 4 3.75 -7.38 -11.90
CA LEU A 4 3.65 -6.14 -11.13
C LEU A 4 4.00 -4.96 -12.03
N GLU A 5 3.22 -3.91 -11.90
CA GLU A 5 3.54 -2.56 -12.38
C GLU A 5 3.17 -1.56 -11.29
N SER A 6 4.07 -0.61 -11.02
CA SER A 6 3.84 0.46 -10.04
C SER A 6 4.13 1.81 -10.68
N PHE A 7 3.27 2.81 -10.40
CA PHE A 7 3.40 4.16 -10.94
C PHE A 7 2.75 5.18 -9.99
N PRO A 8 3.25 6.43 -9.98
CA PRO A 8 2.72 7.46 -9.11
C PRO A 8 1.33 7.92 -9.56
N VAL A 9 0.44 8.15 -8.58
CA VAL A 9 -0.92 8.68 -8.75
C VAL A 9 -1.23 9.75 -7.71
N GLY A 10 -2.21 10.58 -8.01
CA GLY A 10 -2.70 11.61 -7.11
C GLY A 10 -1.72 12.75 -6.86
N PRO A 11 -2.13 13.73 -6.05
CA PRO A 11 -1.38 14.98 -5.87
C PRO A 11 -0.07 14.81 -5.11
N LEU A 12 0.05 13.78 -4.25
CA LEU A 12 1.26 13.50 -3.48
C LEU A 12 2.15 12.42 -4.14
N GLY A 13 1.73 11.87 -5.30
CA GLY A 13 2.51 10.90 -6.07
C GLY A 13 2.64 9.54 -5.36
N CYS A 14 1.56 9.08 -4.71
CA CYS A 14 1.50 7.75 -4.13
C CYS A 14 1.75 6.67 -5.19
N ASN A 15 2.58 5.70 -4.90
CA ASN A 15 2.87 4.56 -5.78
C ASN A 15 1.71 3.55 -5.78
N CYS A 16 0.77 3.73 -6.71
CA CYS A 16 -0.26 2.72 -6.96
C CYS A 16 0.36 1.51 -7.67
N SER A 17 0.10 0.32 -7.15
CA SER A 17 0.61 -0.93 -7.71
C SER A 17 -0.50 -1.80 -8.29
N LEU A 18 -0.32 -2.25 -9.54
CA LEU A 18 -1.17 -3.22 -10.24
C LEU A 18 -0.49 -4.58 -10.21
N LEU A 19 -1.17 -5.57 -9.68
CA LEU A 19 -0.66 -6.93 -9.57
C LEU A 19 -1.66 -7.88 -10.22
N TRP A 20 -1.16 -8.76 -11.10
CA TRP A 20 -2.05 -9.73 -11.77
C TRP A 20 -1.35 -11.05 -12.05
N ASP A 21 -2.14 -12.09 -12.10
CA ASP A 21 -1.72 -13.41 -12.55
C ASP A 21 -2.13 -13.61 -14.02
N PRO A 22 -1.18 -13.67 -14.95
CA PRO A 22 -1.48 -13.88 -16.37
C PRO A 22 -2.16 -15.21 -16.67
N ALA A 23 -2.01 -16.22 -15.82
CA ALA A 23 -2.61 -17.53 -16.02
C ALA A 23 -4.13 -17.53 -15.76
N THR A 24 -4.58 -16.71 -14.80
CA THR A 24 -6.00 -16.62 -14.43
C THR A 24 -6.69 -15.37 -14.97
N GLY A 25 -5.91 -14.38 -15.42
CA GLY A 25 -6.42 -13.05 -15.80
C GLY A 25 -7.02 -12.25 -14.63
N ARG A 26 -6.69 -12.59 -13.38
CA ARG A 26 -7.18 -11.92 -12.17
C ARG A 26 -6.08 -11.05 -11.58
N GLY A 27 -6.47 -9.92 -10.98
CA GLY A 27 -5.52 -9.01 -10.37
C GLY A 27 -6.10 -8.21 -9.21
N VAL A 28 -5.22 -7.49 -8.53
CA VAL A 28 -5.56 -6.55 -7.46
C VAL A 28 -4.87 -5.21 -7.73
N VAL A 29 -5.44 -4.15 -7.16
CA VAL A 29 -4.86 -2.81 -7.17
C VAL A 29 -4.52 -2.44 -5.73
N VAL A 30 -3.30 -2.01 -5.48
CA VAL A 30 -2.83 -1.58 -4.15
C VAL A 30 -2.65 -0.08 -4.16
N ASP A 31 -3.19 0.58 -3.14
CA ASP A 31 -3.14 2.02 -2.89
C ASP A 31 -3.55 2.87 -4.11
N PRO A 32 -4.81 2.81 -4.55
CA PRO A 32 -5.35 3.68 -5.60
C PRO A 32 -5.56 5.11 -5.07
N GLY A 33 -4.46 5.82 -4.80
CA GLY A 33 -4.43 7.08 -4.08
C GLY A 33 -4.99 8.31 -4.83
N GLY A 34 -5.27 8.16 -6.11
CA GLY A 34 -5.84 9.20 -6.96
C GLY A 34 -5.82 8.79 -8.43
N ASP A 35 -6.17 9.71 -9.34
CA ASP A 35 -6.12 9.49 -10.79
C ASP A 35 -6.87 8.22 -11.26
N GLY A 36 -8.07 7.92 -10.73
CA GLY A 36 -8.84 6.70 -11.02
C GLY A 36 -8.96 6.38 -12.51
N ALA A 37 -9.18 7.39 -13.36
CA ALA A 37 -9.22 7.22 -14.82
C ALA A 37 -7.87 6.74 -15.42
N LYS A 38 -6.73 7.13 -14.85
CA LYS A 38 -5.40 6.66 -15.27
C LYS A 38 -5.20 5.19 -14.87
N ILE A 39 -5.56 4.83 -13.63
CA ILE A 39 -5.50 3.46 -13.11
C ILE A 39 -6.38 2.56 -13.98
N ARG A 40 -7.64 2.95 -14.22
CA ARG A 40 -8.57 2.21 -15.08
C ARG A 40 -8.00 1.92 -16.45
N ARG A 41 -7.53 2.95 -17.18
CA ARG A 41 -6.95 2.77 -18.51
C ARG A 41 -5.76 1.81 -18.49
N ARG A 42 -4.97 1.82 -17.42
CA ARG A 42 -3.83 0.93 -17.32
C ARG A 42 -4.24 -0.52 -17.08
N VAL A 43 -5.22 -0.76 -16.22
CA VAL A 43 -5.82 -2.09 -16.02
C VAL A 43 -6.41 -2.64 -17.32
N GLU A 44 -7.18 -1.81 -18.06
CA GLU A 44 -7.76 -2.18 -19.36
C GLU A 44 -6.66 -2.56 -20.38
N ALA A 45 -5.56 -1.78 -20.45
CA ALA A 45 -4.44 -2.05 -21.35
C ALA A 45 -3.67 -3.33 -20.99
N LEU A 46 -3.60 -3.69 -19.70
CA LEU A 46 -2.98 -4.93 -19.21
C LEU A 46 -3.90 -6.15 -19.33
N GLY A 47 -5.22 -5.93 -19.47
CA GLY A 47 -6.20 -6.96 -19.81
C GLY A 47 -6.51 -7.94 -18.68
N PHE A 48 -6.50 -7.50 -17.43
CA PHE A 48 -6.90 -8.33 -16.30
C PHE A 48 -8.16 -7.83 -15.59
N THR A 49 -8.83 -8.72 -14.87
CA THR A 49 -10.01 -8.40 -14.05
C THR A 49 -9.57 -8.07 -12.63
N VAL A 50 -9.94 -6.89 -12.13
CA VAL A 50 -9.68 -6.49 -10.73
C VAL A 50 -10.64 -7.25 -9.82
N THR A 51 -10.09 -7.94 -8.83
CA THR A 51 -10.84 -8.75 -7.87
C THR A 51 -10.90 -8.15 -6.47
N ALA A 52 -10.00 -7.22 -6.17
CA ALA A 52 -9.98 -6.46 -4.93
C ALA A 52 -9.12 -5.20 -5.06
N LEU A 53 -9.45 -4.19 -4.25
CA LEU A 53 -8.58 -3.06 -3.93
C LEU A 53 -7.98 -3.31 -2.55
N LEU A 54 -6.67 -3.17 -2.40
CA LEU A 54 -5.96 -3.39 -1.15
C LEU A 54 -5.32 -2.07 -0.71
N HIS A 55 -5.31 -1.82 0.59
CA HIS A 55 -4.73 -0.59 1.13
C HIS A 55 -3.68 -0.92 2.17
N THR A 56 -2.52 -0.28 2.01
CA THR A 56 -1.46 -0.35 3.03
C THR A 56 -1.89 0.39 4.28
N HIS A 57 -2.58 1.52 4.14
CA HIS A 57 -3.14 2.32 5.24
C HIS A 57 -4.18 3.33 4.70
N ALA A 58 -4.80 4.10 5.58
CA ALA A 58 -5.94 4.95 5.23
C ALA A 58 -5.64 6.46 5.15
N HIS A 59 -4.42 6.87 4.82
CA HIS A 59 -4.22 8.27 4.45
C HIS A 59 -4.89 8.57 3.11
N PHE A 60 -5.41 9.80 2.98
CA PHE A 60 -6.24 10.20 1.84
C PHE A 60 -5.58 9.99 0.48
N ASP A 61 -4.27 10.10 0.41
CA ASP A 61 -3.47 9.96 -0.80
C ASP A 61 -3.18 8.49 -1.18
N HIS A 62 -3.55 7.52 -0.32
CA HIS A 62 -3.56 6.09 -0.61
C HIS A 62 -4.95 5.55 -0.95
N VAL A 63 -6.01 6.27 -0.57
CA VAL A 63 -7.40 5.82 -0.78
C VAL A 63 -8.21 6.71 -1.73
N GLY A 64 -7.63 7.78 -2.27
CA GLY A 64 -8.32 8.87 -2.96
C GLY A 64 -9.20 8.48 -4.14
N ALA A 65 -8.87 7.43 -4.90
CA ALA A 65 -9.69 6.91 -5.99
C ALA A 65 -10.44 5.62 -5.63
N THR A 66 -10.36 5.15 -4.39
CA THR A 66 -10.91 3.83 -3.99
C THR A 66 -12.41 3.74 -4.25
N LYS A 67 -13.19 4.73 -3.83
CA LYS A 67 -14.65 4.68 -4.01
C LYS A 67 -15.06 4.68 -5.48
N GLU A 68 -14.42 5.51 -6.30
CA GLU A 68 -14.64 5.53 -7.76
C GLU A 68 -14.38 4.16 -8.40
N LEU A 69 -13.25 3.55 -8.06
CA LEU A 69 -12.82 2.27 -8.63
C LEU A 69 -13.60 1.07 -8.06
N GLN A 70 -13.99 1.13 -6.79
CA GLN A 70 -14.86 0.15 -6.13
C GLN A 70 -16.22 0.10 -6.81
N ASP A 71 -16.80 1.26 -7.09
CA ASP A 71 -18.09 1.36 -7.78
C ASP A 71 -17.98 0.92 -9.25
N LEU A 72 -16.88 1.23 -9.91
CA LEU A 72 -16.63 0.82 -11.30
C LEU A 72 -16.48 -0.69 -11.45
N TRP A 73 -15.66 -1.32 -10.61
CA TRP A 73 -15.32 -2.74 -10.75
C TRP A 73 -16.18 -3.67 -9.89
N GLN A 74 -17.06 -3.12 -9.04
CA GLN A 74 -17.92 -3.88 -8.14
C GLN A 74 -17.15 -4.93 -7.34
N CYS A 75 -15.96 -4.54 -6.85
CA CYS A 75 -15.07 -5.41 -6.08
C CYS A 75 -14.86 -4.86 -4.66
N PRO A 76 -14.52 -5.72 -3.68
CA PRO A 76 -14.24 -5.28 -2.32
C PRO A 76 -12.96 -4.43 -2.26
N ALA A 77 -12.96 -3.47 -1.34
CA ALA A 77 -11.79 -2.72 -0.91
C ALA A 77 -11.43 -3.15 0.52
N HIS A 78 -10.18 -3.54 0.75
CA HIS A 78 -9.72 -4.09 2.02
C HIS A 78 -8.77 -3.12 2.73
N LEU A 79 -8.99 -2.97 4.04
CA LEU A 79 -8.19 -2.14 4.93
C LEU A 79 -8.13 -2.78 6.32
N HIS A 80 -7.02 -2.63 7.02
CA HIS A 80 -6.92 -3.04 8.42
C HIS A 80 -7.87 -2.23 9.30
N GLY A 81 -8.59 -2.90 10.20
CA GLY A 81 -9.65 -2.29 11.00
C GLY A 81 -9.19 -1.13 11.88
N ASP A 82 -7.93 -1.15 12.34
CA ASP A 82 -7.36 -0.11 13.19
C ASP A 82 -7.22 1.25 12.48
N ASP A 83 -7.34 1.30 11.15
CA ASP A 83 -7.35 2.54 10.37
C ASP A 83 -8.78 3.03 10.01
N GLY A 84 -9.82 2.37 10.50
CA GLY A 84 -11.22 2.77 10.23
C GLY A 84 -11.51 4.23 10.58
N PHE A 85 -10.94 4.74 11.68
CA PHE A 85 -11.10 6.14 12.10
C PHE A 85 -10.50 7.14 11.08
N LEU A 86 -9.45 6.75 10.33
CA LEU A 86 -8.88 7.57 9.26
C LEU A 86 -9.80 7.65 8.06
N ILE A 87 -10.54 6.58 7.73
CA ILE A 87 -11.57 6.61 6.70
C ILE A 87 -12.71 7.56 7.10
N GLU A 88 -13.14 7.53 8.35
CA GLU A 88 -14.16 8.46 8.87
C GLU A 88 -13.67 9.92 8.81
N ALA A 89 -12.37 10.14 8.96
CA ALA A 89 -11.72 11.44 8.97
C ALA A 89 -11.23 11.94 7.59
N LEU A 90 -11.56 11.27 6.47
CA LEU A 90 -11.06 11.62 5.12
C LEU A 90 -11.30 13.09 4.75
N ALA A 91 -12.48 13.64 5.07
CA ALA A 91 -12.77 15.05 4.80
C ALA A 91 -11.89 16.01 5.61
N GLN A 92 -11.48 15.63 6.82
CA GLN A 92 -10.55 16.42 7.64
C GLN A 92 -9.12 16.31 7.09
N GLN A 93 -8.72 15.11 6.65
CA GLN A 93 -7.41 14.89 6.02
C GLN A 93 -7.27 15.75 4.76
N THR A 94 -8.19 15.65 3.80
CA THR A 94 -8.15 16.45 2.57
C THR A 94 -8.24 17.95 2.83
N GLY A 95 -9.09 18.36 3.80
CA GLY A 95 -9.23 19.76 4.21
C GLY A 95 -7.94 20.38 4.75
N ALA A 96 -7.11 19.60 5.47
CA ALA A 96 -5.79 20.07 5.95
C ALA A 96 -4.82 20.41 4.81
N PHE A 97 -5.03 19.85 3.61
CA PHE A 97 -4.27 20.14 2.39
C PHE A 97 -5.01 21.11 1.44
N GLY A 98 -6.12 21.72 1.88
CA GLY A 98 -6.92 22.61 1.02
C GLY A 98 -7.58 21.90 -0.16
N MET A 99 -7.75 20.59 -0.08
CA MET A 99 -8.35 19.77 -1.14
C MET A 99 -9.83 19.53 -0.89
N PRO A 100 -10.63 19.29 -1.94
CA PRO A 100 -12.01 18.85 -1.80
C PRO A 100 -12.10 17.53 -1.03
N ALA A 101 -13.22 17.34 -0.30
CA ALA A 101 -13.50 16.06 0.34
C ALA A 101 -13.64 14.94 -0.72
N ILE A 102 -13.08 13.79 -0.44
CA ILE A 102 -13.22 12.59 -1.25
C ILE A 102 -14.30 11.68 -0.67
N PRO A 103 -15.04 10.93 -1.53
CA PRO A 103 -16.05 10.00 -1.06
C PRO A 103 -15.43 8.88 -0.21
N GLN A 104 -16.12 8.51 0.88
CA GLN A 104 -15.70 7.39 1.71
C GLN A 104 -15.97 6.06 1.00
N PRO A 105 -14.98 5.18 0.85
CA PRO A 105 -15.18 3.82 0.35
C PRO A 105 -15.76 2.90 1.45
N ASP A 106 -16.39 1.81 1.02
CA ASP A 106 -16.83 0.73 1.91
C ASP A 106 -15.66 -0.25 2.11
N MET A 107 -15.11 -0.32 3.33
CA MET A 107 -13.94 -1.15 3.61
C MET A 107 -14.33 -2.50 4.20
N ALA A 108 -13.87 -3.56 3.55
CA ALA A 108 -13.86 -4.91 4.10
C ALA A 108 -12.61 -5.11 5.00
N PRO A 109 -12.70 -5.96 6.04
CA PRO A 109 -11.56 -6.19 6.92
C PRO A 109 -10.37 -6.81 6.20
N LEU A 110 -9.17 -6.40 6.64
CA LEU A 110 -7.87 -6.96 6.27
C LEU A 110 -7.12 -7.29 7.54
N ASN A 111 -6.54 -8.50 7.61
CA ASN A 111 -5.81 -8.94 8.79
C ASN A 111 -4.42 -9.46 8.44
N ALA A 112 -3.52 -9.48 9.40
CA ALA A 112 -2.23 -10.13 9.24
C ALA A 112 -2.40 -11.59 8.80
N GLY A 113 -1.63 -12.02 7.80
CA GLY A 113 -1.70 -13.36 7.23
C GLY A 113 -2.75 -13.57 6.14
N ASP A 114 -3.68 -12.62 5.94
CA ASP A 114 -4.64 -12.68 4.82
C ASP A 114 -3.90 -12.73 3.49
N ARG A 115 -4.47 -13.48 2.53
CA ARG A 115 -3.86 -13.66 1.21
C ARG A 115 -4.79 -13.16 0.11
N HIS A 116 -4.24 -12.33 -0.76
CA HIS A 116 -4.88 -11.87 -1.98
C HIS A 116 -3.99 -12.18 -3.18
N LEU A 117 -4.46 -13.00 -4.12
CA LEU A 117 -3.58 -13.70 -5.07
C LEU A 117 -2.52 -14.51 -4.28
N ASP A 118 -1.24 -14.28 -4.60
CA ASP A 118 -0.10 -14.87 -3.85
C ASP A 118 0.59 -13.84 -2.92
N LEU A 119 -0.10 -12.74 -2.59
CA LEU A 119 0.38 -11.75 -1.62
C LEU A 119 -0.05 -12.14 -0.21
N THR A 120 0.87 -12.05 0.73
CA THR A 120 0.60 -12.18 2.17
C THR A 120 0.61 -10.79 2.81
N THR A 121 -0.40 -10.50 3.61
CA THR A 121 -0.51 -9.26 4.39
C THR A 121 0.36 -9.36 5.64
N LEU A 122 1.25 -8.40 5.82
CA LEU A 122 2.06 -8.19 7.04
C LEU A 122 1.50 -6.97 7.75
N HIS A 123 1.09 -7.09 9.03
CA HIS A 123 0.67 -5.93 9.82
C HIS A 123 1.92 -5.21 10.34
N THR A 124 2.08 -3.96 9.95
CA THR A 124 3.27 -3.14 10.22
C THR A 124 2.89 -1.79 10.85
N PRO A 125 2.24 -1.78 12.04
CA PRO A 125 1.79 -0.56 12.68
C PRO A 125 2.94 0.40 13.00
N GLY A 126 2.61 1.69 13.02
CA GLY A 126 3.55 2.73 13.44
C GLY A 126 3.46 4.02 12.65
N HIS A 127 3.36 3.97 11.31
CA HIS A 127 2.96 5.13 10.52
C HIS A 127 1.48 5.46 10.76
N THR A 128 0.63 4.44 10.66
CA THR A 128 -0.73 4.41 11.22
C THR A 128 -0.90 3.14 12.05
N PRO A 129 -1.94 3.03 12.90
CA PRO A 129 -2.21 1.82 13.66
C PRO A 129 -2.52 0.60 12.77
N GLY A 130 -3.20 0.82 11.65
CA GLY A 130 -3.60 -0.20 10.69
C GLY A 130 -2.63 -0.39 9.52
N SER A 131 -1.44 0.21 9.55
CA SER A 131 -0.46 0.05 8.46
C SER A 131 -0.16 -1.41 8.18
N CYS A 132 -0.16 -1.77 6.89
CA CYS A 132 0.16 -3.10 6.38
C CYS A 132 1.17 -3.02 5.24
N CYS A 133 1.94 -4.09 5.06
CA CYS A 133 2.72 -4.33 3.87
C CYS A 133 2.20 -5.59 3.16
N PHE A 134 2.42 -5.69 1.84
CA PHE A 134 2.05 -6.87 1.06
C PHE A 134 3.30 -7.52 0.48
N HIS A 135 3.56 -8.75 0.87
CA HIS A 135 4.75 -9.51 0.45
C HIS A 135 4.38 -10.68 -0.45
N GLY A 136 5.12 -10.90 -1.52
CA GLY A 136 4.88 -12.01 -2.44
C GLY A 136 6.01 -12.28 -3.42
N ALA A 137 5.88 -13.40 -4.13
CA ALA A 137 6.83 -13.84 -5.16
C ALA A 137 6.37 -13.41 -6.56
N PHE A 138 7.27 -12.82 -7.32
CA PHE A 138 7.05 -12.33 -8.68
C PHE A 138 8.07 -12.95 -9.65
N GLU A 139 7.89 -12.70 -10.95
CA GLU A 139 8.81 -13.19 -11.99
C GLU A 139 10.30 -12.81 -11.72
N LYS A 140 10.53 -11.64 -11.10
CA LYS A 140 11.86 -11.08 -10.86
C LYS A 140 12.37 -11.24 -9.43
N GLY A 141 11.72 -12.05 -8.61
CA GLY A 141 12.10 -12.27 -7.22
C GLY A 141 11.02 -11.89 -6.22
N GLN A 142 11.40 -11.77 -4.96
CA GLN A 142 10.49 -11.35 -3.88
C GLN A 142 10.28 -9.84 -3.92
N VAL A 143 9.05 -9.40 -3.64
CA VAL A 143 8.69 -7.99 -3.55
C VAL A 143 7.85 -7.76 -2.29
N VAL A 144 8.09 -6.65 -1.62
CA VAL A 144 7.21 -6.11 -0.58
C VAL A 144 6.72 -4.71 -1.00
N LEU A 145 5.40 -4.53 -1.02
CA LEU A 145 4.75 -3.23 -1.14
C LEU A 145 4.65 -2.68 0.27
N ALA A 146 5.50 -1.71 0.58
CA ALA A 146 5.73 -1.29 1.96
C ALA A 146 4.82 -0.15 2.43
N GLY A 147 4.01 0.45 1.53
CA GLY A 147 3.31 1.68 1.87
C GLY A 147 4.26 2.68 2.50
N ASP A 148 3.80 3.35 3.52
CA ASP A 148 4.59 4.35 4.26
C ASP A 148 5.32 3.78 5.48
N THR A 149 5.65 2.47 5.44
CA THR A 149 6.45 1.84 6.49
C THR A 149 7.95 2.05 6.29
N LEU A 150 8.47 1.73 5.08
CA LEU A 150 9.91 1.80 4.78
C LEU A 150 10.13 2.43 3.41
N PHE A 151 11.00 3.43 3.36
CA PHE A 151 11.41 4.14 2.15
C PHE A 151 12.89 3.92 1.86
N ARG A 152 13.32 4.27 0.66
CA ARG A 152 14.73 4.34 0.33
C ARG A 152 15.43 5.39 1.18
N GLY A 153 16.27 4.96 2.12
CA GLY A 153 16.98 5.83 3.06
C GLY A 153 16.07 6.57 4.04
N GLY A 154 14.86 6.06 4.29
CA GLY A 154 13.88 6.69 5.17
C GLY A 154 12.85 5.72 5.71
N VAL A 155 11.96 6.25 6.54
CA VAL A 155 10.80 5.56 7.10
C VAL A 155 9.59 6.49 7.14
N GLY A 156 8.39 5.94 7.31
CA GLY A 156 7.17 6.72 7.48
C GLY A 156 7.24 7.67 8.68
N ARG A 157 6.57 8.81 8.57
CA ARG A 157 6.40 9.72 9.71
C ARG A 157 5.47 9.10 10.74
N THR A 158 5.66 9.47 11.99
CA THR A 158 4.91 8.91 13.13
C THR A 158 4.25 9.98 14.00
N ASP A 159 4.22 11.21 13.51
CA ASP A 159 3.69 12.39 14.20
C ASP A 159 2.26 12.76 13.80
N LEU A 160 1.61 11.92 12.97
CA LEU A 160 0.20 12.04 12.62
C LEU A 160 -0.68 11.15 13.52
N TRP A 161 -1.99 11.23 13.33
CA TRP A 161 -2.99 10.55 14.16
C TRP A 161 -2.76 9.03 14.26
N GLY A 162 -2.50 8.57 15.49
CA GLY A 162 -2.23 7.16 15.77
C GLY A 162 -0.81 6.69 15.47
N GLY A 163 0.08 7.59 14.99
CA GLY A 163 1.47 7.25 14.72
C GLY A 163 2.27 6.91 15.98
N SER A 164 3.23 5.99 15.87
CA SER A 164 4.15 5.58 16.94
C SER A 164 5.48 5.16 16.36
N TRP A 165 6.52 5.84 16.78
CA TRP A 165 7.90 5.51 16.38
C TRP A 165 8.31 4.11 16.86
N GLU A 166 8.00 3.78 18.10
CA GLU A 166 8.35 2.50 18.70
C GLU A 166 7.72 1.32 17.95
N LEU A 167 6.46 1.47 17.53
CA LEU A 167 5.76 0.44 16.76
C LEU A 167 6.34 0.36 15.33
N LEU A 168 6.64 1.50 14.70
CA LEU A 168 7.22 1.52 13.36
C LEU A 168 8.57 0.81 13.32
N GLU A 169 9.47 1.13 14.26
CA GLU A 169 10.78 0.48 14.37
C GLU A 169 10.62 -1.04 14.61
N GLN A 170 9.73 -1.45 15.50
CA GLN A 170 9.46 -2.86 15.75
C GLN A 170 8.91 -3.57 14.51
N SER A 171 7.97 -2.95 13.80
CA SER A 171 7.38 -3.48 12.58
C SER A 171 8.45 -3.72 11.50
N ILE A 172 9.31 -2.73 11.25
CA ILE A 172 10.40 -2.85 10.27
C ILE A 172 11.33 -4.01 10.65
N ARG A 173 11.76 -4.10 11.92
CA ARG A 173 12.68 -5.14 12.38
C ARG A 173 12.07 -6.54 12.35
N ARG A 174 10.81 -6.69 12.77
CA ARG A 174 10.16 -8.00 12.95
C ARG A 174 9.51 -8.54 11.69
N GLU A 175 8.93 -7.67 10.87
CA GLU A 175 8.16 -8.09 9.70
C GLU A 175 8.96 -7.93 8.40
N LEU A 176 9.75 -6.86 8.25
CA LEU A 176 10.45 -6.60 7.01
C LEU A 176 11.89 -7.14 7.02
N TYR A 177 12.69 -6.83 8.05
CA TYR A 177 14.09 -7.26 8.08
C TYR A 177 14.30 -8.75 8.37
N THR A 178 13.26 -9.53 8.52
CA THR A 178 13.26 -10.99 8.56
C THR A 178 13.07 -11.64 7.19
N LEU A 179 12.65 -10.86 6.18
CA LEU A 179 12.54 -11.31 4.80
C LEU A 179 13.92 -11.42 4.15
N ASP A 180 13.99 -12.01 2.97
CA ASP A 180 15.21 -12.12 2.18
C ASP A 180 15.80 -10.74 1.85
N ASP A 181 17.09 -10.55 2.04
CA ASP A 181 17.80 -9.30 1.78
C ASP A 181 17.68 -8.84 0.31
N ALA A 182 17.51 -9.78 -0.63
CA ALA A 182 17.27 -9.46 -2.05
C ALA A 182 15.83 -9.00 -2.37
N THR A 183 14.93 -8.94 -1.36
CA THR A 183 13.55 -8.51 -1.57
C THR A 183 13.50 -7.05 -2.04
N LEU A 184 12.83 -6.81 -3.18
CA LEU A 184 12.58 -5.47 -3.67
C LEU A 184 11.49 -4.80 -2.81
N VAL A 185 11.75 -3.58 -2.35
CA VAL A 185 10.80 -2.75 -1.60
C VAL A 185 10.23 -1.70 -2.53
N ILE A 186 8.91 -1.69 -2.67
CA ILE A 186 8.18 -0.60 -3.33
C ILE A 186 7.47 0.19 -2.22
N PRO A 187 7.95 1.40 -1.91
CA PRO A 187 7.35 2.26 -0.90
C PRO A 187 6.09 2.94 -1.41
N GLY A 188 5.33 3.54 -0.51
CA GLY A 188 4.17 4.39 -0.84
C GLY A 188 4.56 5.62 -1.65
N HIS A 189 5.76 6.15 -1.44
CA HIS A 189 6.28 7.31 -2.16
C HIS A 189 7.75 7.15 -2.55
N GLY A 190 8.12 7.79 -3.67
CA GLY A 190 9.51 7.82 -4.14
C GLY A 190 9.99 6.52 -4.79
N PRO A 191 11.30 6.35 -4.93
CA PRO A 191 11.89 5.23 -5.67
C PRO A 191 11.92 3.93 -4.86
N ALA A 192 11.89 2.80 -5.56
CA ALA A 192 12.11 1.48 -4.97
C ALA A 192 13.53 1.34 -4.39
N THR A 193 13.69 0.40 -3.47
CA THR A 193 14.94 0.03 -2.84
C THR A 193 15.00 -1.50 -2.61
N VAL A 194 16.03 -1.99 -1.95
CA VAL A 194 16.22 -3.40 -1.62
C VAL A 194 16.38 -3.55 -0.11
N LEU A 195 15.72 -4.54 0.49
CA LEU A 195 15.70 -4.72 1.95
C LEU A 195 17.09 -4.78 2.57
N GLY A 196 18.03 -5.50 1.96
CA GLY A 196 19.41 -5.61 2.46
C GLY A 196 20.14 -4.26 2.49
N GLU A 197 19.89 -3.39 1.50
CA GLU A 197 20.46 -2.03 1.49
C GLU A 197 19.93 -1.19 2.66
N GLU A 198 18.62 -1.26 2.89
CA GLU A 198 17.99 -0.54 3.99
C GLU A 198 18.39 -1.13 5.36
N ALA A 199 18.40 -2.45 5.50
CA ALA A 199 18.82 -3.11 6.73
C ALA A 199 20.25 -2.76 7.14
N ALA A 200 21.14 -2.54 6.17
CA ALA A 200 22.53 -2.16 6.40
C ALA A 200 22.74 -0.66 6.59
N GLY A 201 22.02 0.17 5.83
CA GLY A 201 22.34 1.59 5.64
C GLY A 201 21.28 2.60 6.02
N ASN A 202 20.04 2.18 6.32
CA ASN A 202 18.96 3.12 6.64
C ASN A 202 19.33 3.98 7.86
N PRO A 203 19.25 5.31 7.78
CA PRO A 203 19.68 6.19 8.88
C PRO A 203 18.77 6.14 10.12
N PHE A 204 17.54 5.62 9.98
CA PHE A 204 16.55 5.56 11.06
C PHE A 204 16.49 4.18 11.72
N VAL A 205 16.45 3.11 10.94
CA VAL A 205 16.32 1.74 11.45
C VAL A 205 17.30 0.83 10.69
N ARG A 206 18.26 0.26 11.41
CA ARG A 206 19.20 -0.76 10.91
C ARG A 206 18.92 -2.11 11.57
N ARG A 207 19.26 -3.20 10.89
CA ARG A 207 19.21 -4.54 11.47
C ARG A 207 20.21 -4.68 12.61
#